data_178012780341c70d4671104904c2db5b
#
_entry.id   178012780341c70d4671104904c2db5b
#
_cell.length_a   1.000
_cell.length_b   1.000
_cell.length_c   1.000
_cell.angle_alpha   90.00
_cell.angle_beta   90.00
_cell.angle_gamma   90.00
#
_symmetry.space_group_name_H-M   'P 1'
#
loop_
_entity.id
_entity.type
_entity.pdbx_description
1 polymer ?
#
loop_
_entity_poly.entity_id
_entity_poly.type
_entity_poly.pdbx_seq_one_letter_code
_entity_poly.pdbx_strand_id
1 'polypeptide(L)'
;MARYVVSQLGRFLLLMVAVTVVTFTLVSLSPVDPLQANVGQAALMSMSEEKRAALAAYWGADTPMFERFLAWAGDLLHGDLGMSLRYNAPVAEVIASRAANSLALMGVAWVASGVLGFVLGVAAALREGRLLDRFVRGYCFVLAASPTFWVGLLLLMVFSVWLGWFPLGFSVPVGVAAADVTFADALHHMALPAITLSVVGVANVALHTRAKAIDVLNSDYVRFARARGLTRREALIRHGLRNLALPAITLQFSQIAEIFGGSVLVEEVFSYPGLGQAAVTAGLGGDVALLAGIALVSAALVFTGNLAANLIYGLVDPRMRPVRRQKEVSDD
;
A
#
# COMPACT_ATOMS: atom_id res chain seq x y z
N MET A 1 13.93 -20.58 -15.80
CA MET A 1 13.90 -19.13 -15.61
C MET A 1 13.07 -18.43 -16.69
N ALA A 2 13.41 -18.49 -17.98
CA ALA A 2 12.68 -17.81 -19.05
C ALA A 2 11.18 -18.11 -19.05
N ARG A 3 10.76 -19.38 -18.96
CA ARG A 3 9.33 -19.76 -18.91
C ARG A 3 8.58 -19.20 -17.70
N TYR A 4 9.25 -19.05 -16.56
CA TYR A 4 8.67 -18.40 -15.37
C TYR A 4 8.46 -16.89 -15.62
N VAL A 5 9.48 -16.21 -16.14
CA VAL A 5 9.39 -14.77 -16.46
C VAL A 5 8.27 -14.50 -17.48
N VAL A 6 8.21 -15.29 -18.56
CA VAL A 6 7.14 -15.18 -19.58
C VAL A 6 5.75 -15.40 -18.96
N SER A 7 5.61 -16.39 -18.08
CA SER A 7 4.34 -16.64 -17.37
C SER A 7 3.94 -15.48 -16.45
N GLN A 8 4.90 -14.88 -15.74
CA GLN A 8 4.62 -13.71 -14.88
C GLN A 8 4.28 -12.49 -15.71
N LEU A 9 4.98 -12.25 -16.82
CA LEU A 9 4.67 -11.16 -17.73
C LEU A 9 3.27 -11.32 -18.34
N GLY A 10 2.88 -12.53 -18.75
CA GLY A 10 1.53 -12.81 -19.24
C GLY A 10 0.45 -12.55 -18.18
N ARG A 11 0.69 -12.95 -16.94
CA ARG A 11 -0.21 -12.65 -15.80
C ARG A 11 -0.31 -11.15 -15.53
N PHE A 12 0.81 -10.44 -15.59
CA PHE A 12 0.85 -9.00 -15.42
C PHE A 12 0.00 -8.29 -16.48
N LEU A 13 0.21 -8.63 -17.76
CA LEU A 13 -0.54 -8.04 -18.86
C LEU A 13 -2.05 -8.34 -18.74
N LEU A 14 -2.40 -9.59 -18.42
CA LEU A 14 -3.80 -9.96 -18.20
C LEU A 14 -4.42 -9.17 -17.05
N LEU A 15 -3.68 -9.00 -15.94
CA LEU A 15 -4.12 -8.20 -14.81
C LEU A 15 -4.33 -6.74 -15.21
N MET A 16 -3.38 -6.13 -15.95
CA MET A 16 -3.49 -4.75 -16.41
C MET A 16 -4.74 -4.56 -17.28
N VAL A 17 -4.98 -5.44 -18.24
CA VAL A 17 -6.17 -5.40 -19.08
C VAL A 17 -7.45 -5.55 -18.24
N ALA A 18 -7.48 -6.52 -17.32
CA ALA A 18 -8.65 -6.74 -16.47
C ALA A 18 -8.95 -5.53 -15.57
N VAL A 19 -7.92 -4.96 -14.91
CA VAL A 19 -8.07 -3.77 -14.06
C VAL A 19 -8.58 -2.59 -14.88
N THR A 20 -8.02 -2.36 -16.06
CA THR A 20 -8.43 -1.28 -16.97
C THR A 20 -9.91 -1.41 -17.36
N VAL A 21 -10.31 -2.57 -17.87
CA VAL A 21 -11.70 -2.82 -18.32
C VAL A 21 -12.67 -2.67 -17.15
N VAL A 22 -12.36 -3.28 -16.00
CA VAL A 22 -13.23 -3.23 -14.81
C VAL A 22 -13.36 -1.80 -14.29
N THR A 23 -12.24 -1.10 -14.10
CA THR A 23 -12.27 0.27 -13.57
C THR A 23 -13.02 1.21 -14.50
N PHE A 24 -12.70 1.18 -15.79
CA PHE A 24 -13.38 2.02 -16.78
C PHE A 24 -14.89 1.75 -16.83
N THR A 25 -15.27 0.47 -16.82
CA THR A 25 -16.68 0.07 -16.82
C THR A 25 -17.40 0.55 -15.56
N LEU A 26 -16.84 0.32 -14.38
CA LEU A 26 -17.45 0.71 -13.10
C LEU A 26 -17.65 2.23 -13.01
N VAL A 27 -16.64 3.01 -13.40
CA VAL A 27 -16.75 4.49 -13.35
C VAL A 27 -17.74 5.01 -14.39
N SER A 28 -17.74 4.43 -15.59
CA SER A 28 -18.67 4.83 -16.65
C SER A 28 -20.12 4.45 -16.36
N LEU A 29 -20.36 3.42 -15.56
CA LEU A 29 -21.70 3.02 -15.09
C LEU A 29 -22.12 3.76 -13.81
N SER A 30 -21.22 4.55 -13.22
CA SER A 30 -21.54 5.33 -12.04
C SER A 30 -22.64 6.35 -12.34
N PRO A 31 -23.64 6.50 -11.47
CA PRO A 31 -24.69 7.51 -11.61
C PRO A 31 -24.19 8.94 -11.36
N VAL A 32 -22.93 9.12 -11.05
CA VAL A 32 -22.31 10.43 -10.79
C VAL A 32 -22.20 11.17 -12.12
N ASP A 33 -22.89 12.31 -12.21
CA ASP A 33 -22.67 13.27 -13.29
C ASP A 33 -21.37 14.05 -13.04
N PRO A 34 -20.34 13.86 -13.88
CA PRO A 34 -19.06 14.51 -13.69
C PRO A 34 -19.16 16.04 -13.67
N LEU A 35 -20.04 16.63 -14.46
CA LEU A 35 -20.30 18.06 -14.48
C LEU A 35 -20.82 18.55 -13.13
N GLN A 36 -21.84 17.88 -12.61
CA GLN A 36 -22.44 18.24 -11.34
C GLN A 36 -21.46 18.05 -10.16
N ALA A 37 -20.69 16.96 -10.18
CA ALA A 37 -19.74 16.63 -9.14
C ALA A 37 -18.55 17.61 -9.05
N ASN A 38 -18.10 18.17 -10.17
CA ASN A 38 -16.90 19.03 -10.22
C ASN A 38 -17.21 20.52 -10.29
N VAL A 39 -18.31 20.91 -10.92
CA VAL A 39 -18.70 22.32 -11.09
C VAL A 39 -19.69 22.76 -9.98
N GLY A 40 -20.48 21.82 -9.49
CA GLY A 40 -21.55 22.07 -8.54
C GLY A 40 -22.83 22.56 -9.18
N GLN A 41 -23.96 22.16 -8.62
CA GLN A 41 -25.30 22.43 -9.19
C GLN A 41 -25.63 23.93 -9.30
N ALA A 42 -25.24 24.72 -8.29
CA ALA A 42 -25.49 26.16 -8.30
C ALA A 42 -24.76 26.89 -9.43
N ALA A 43 -23.49 26.53 -9.67
CA ALA A 43 -22.71 27.10 -10.76
C ALA A 43 -23.24 26.66 -12.14
N LEU A 44 -23.67 25.41 -12.28
CA LEU A 44 -24.29 24.91 -13.51
C LEU A 44 -25.61 25.64 -13.84
N MET A 45 -26.42 25.97 -12.83
CA MET A 45 -27.67 26.74 -13.02
C MET A 45 -27.41 28.19 -13.44
N SER A 46 -26.26 28.77 -13.09
CA SER A 46 -25.85 30.11 -13.49
C SER A 46 -25.17 30.19 -14.86
N MET A 47 -24.81 29.04 -15.46
CA MET A 47 -24.16 28.97 -16.77
C MET A 47 -25.19 29.02 -17.92
N SER A 48 -24.77 29.63 -19.05
CA SER A 48 -25.53 29.54 -20.30
C SER A 48 -25.57 28.08 -20.79
N GLU A 49 -26.65 27.72 -21.50
CA GLU A 49 -26.76 26.36 -22.11
C GLU A 49 -25.61 26.04 -23.03
N GLU A 50 -25.14 27.03 -23.80
CA GLU A 50 -24.00 26.87 -24.71
C GLU A 50 -22.70 26.52 -23.95
N LYS A 51 -22.45 27.20 -22.84
CA LYS A 51 -21.28 26.92 -22.01
C LYS A 51 -21.37 25.57 -21.31
N ARG A 52 -22.57 25.16 -20.88
CA ARG A 52 -22.83 23.85 -20.29
C ARG A 52 -22.64 22.74 -21.30
N ALA A 53 -23.15 22.91 -22.54
CA ALA A 53 -22.99 21.95 -23.63
C ALA A 53 -21.51 21.80 -24.03
N ALA A 54 -20.78 22.92 -24.13
CA ALA A 54 -19.34 22.91 -24.41
C ALA A 54 -18.55 22.14 -23.33
N LEU A 55 -18.88 22.33 -22.04
CA LEU A 55 -18.27 21.62 -20.94
C LEU A 55 -18.62 20.13 -20.95
N ALA A 56 -19.88 19.77 -21.23
CA ALA A 56 -20.34 18.39 -21.37
C ALA A 56 -19.61 17.65 -22.50
N ALA A 57 -19.47 18.32 -23.65
CA ALA A 57 -18.70 17.79 -24.78
C ALA A 57 -17.21 17.59 -24.43
N TYR A 58 -16.59 18.58 -23.76
CA TYR A 58 -15.21 18.48 -23.30
C TYR A 58 -14.98 17.32 -22.34
N TRP A 59 -15.98 17.00 -21.49
CA TRP A 59 -15.90 15.89 -20.53
C TRP A 59 -16.40 14.56 -21.15
N GLY A 60 -16.78 14.58 -22.43
CA GLY A 60 -17.21 13.39 -23.15
C GLY A 60 -18.53 12.79 -22.66
N ALA A 61 -19.41 13.60 -22.07
CA ALA A 61 -20.69 13.16 -21.52
C ALA A 61 -21.59 12.55 -22.63
N ASP A 62 -21.51 13.07 -23.86
CA ASP A 62 -22.31 12.64 -25.03
C ASP A 62 -21.66 11.47 -25.81
N THR A 63 -20.43 11.07 -25.45
CA THR A 63 -19.70 10.01 -26.16
C THR A 63 -20.05 8.65 -25.58
N PRO A 64 -20.44 7.65 -26.38
CA PRO A 64 -20.71 6.29 -25.91
C PRO A 64 -19.52 5.70 -25.13
N MET A 65 -19.81 4.99 -24.05
CA MET A 65 -18.80 4.41 -23.16
C MET A 65 -17.73 3.60 -23.91
N PHE A 66 -18.14 2.80 -24.88
CA PHE A 66 -17.25 1.94 -25.65
C PHE A 66 -16.27 2.76 -26.52
N GLU A 67 -16.73 3.83 -27.15
CA GLU A 67 -15.89 4.72 -27.95
C GLU A 67 -14.89 5.47 -27.09
N ARG A 68 -15.30 5.96 -25.91
CA ARG A 68 -14.41 6.58 -24.92
C ARG A 68 -13.34 5.61 -24.45
N PHE A 69 -13.74 4.35 -24.21
CA PHE A 69 -12.79 3.31 -23.79
C PHE A 69 -11.75 3.03 -24.88
N LEU A 70 -12.18 2.87 -26.13
CA LEU A 70 -11.25 2.59 -27.24
C LEU A 70 -10.31 3.76 -27.52
N ALA A 71 -10.81 4.99 -27.46
CA ALA A 71 -9.99 6.19 -27.62
C ALA A 71 -8.93 6.25 -26.51
N TRP A 72 -9.35 6.17 -25.24
CA TRP A 72 -8.44 6.20 -24.10
C TRP A 72 -7.44 5.03 -24.10
N ALA A 73 -7.87 3.82 -24.47
CA ALA A 73 -6.98 2.66 -24.58
C ALA A 73 -5.97 2.82 -25.72
N GLY A 74 -6.37 3.45 -26.83
CA GLY A 74 -5.48 3.83 -27.92
C GLY A 74 -4.41 4.83 -27.48
N ASP A 75 -4.80 5.90 -26.79
CA ASP A 75 -3.89 6.90 -26.24
C ASP A 75 -2.91 6.29 -25.23
N LEU A 76 -3.41 5.39 -24.37
CA LEU A 76 -2.59 4.64 -23.39
C LEU A 76 -1.48 3.82 -24.07
N LEU A 77 -1.74 3.20 -25.22
CA LEU A 77 -0.71 2.46 -25.96
C LEU A 77 0.40 3.38 -26.52
N HIS A 78 0.12 4.66 -26.67
CA HIS A 78 1.12 5.68 -27.03
C HIS A 78 1.75 6.36 -25.81
N GLY A 79 1.38 5.94 -24.59
CA GLY A 79 1.90 6.47 -23.32
C GLY A 79 1.16 7.71 -22.82
N ASP A 80 0.05 8.09 -23.46
CA ASP A 80 -0.80 9.18 -22.99
C ASP A 80 -1.92 8.62 -22.09
N LEU A 81 -1.93 9.04 -20.83
CA LEU A 81 -2.96 8.69 -19.85
C LEU A 81 -4.17 9.63 -19.90
N GLY A 82 -4.12 10.68 -20.74
CA GLY A 82 -5.11 11.71 -20.87
C GLY A 82 -5.02 12.83 -19.83
N MET A 83 -6.07 13.65 -19.77
CA MET A 83 -6.19 14.79 -18.86
C MET A 83 -7.11 14.48 -17.69
N SER A 84 -6.71 14.84 -16.49
CA SER A 84 -7.56 14.83 -15.32
C SER A 84 -8.52 16.01 -15.34
N LEU A 85 -9.80 15.73 -15.28
CA LEU A 85 -10.82 16.76 -15.21
C LEU A 85 -10.86 17.45 -13.84
N ARG A 86 -10.56 16.72 -12.78
CA ARG A 86 -10.56 17.21 -11.41
C ARG A 86 -9.38 18.13 -11.11
N TYR A 87 -8.18 17.80 -11.61
CA TYR A 87 -6.95 18.55 -11.36
C TYR A 87 -6.59 19.49 -12.51
N ASN A 88 -7.32 19.41 -13.64
CA ASN A 88 -7.04 20.18 -14.85
C ASN A 88 -5.55 20.12 -15.27
N ALA A 89 -4.99 18.92 -15.22
CA ALA A 89 -3.59 18.62 -15.48
C ALA A 89 -3.44 17.24 -16.14
N PRO A 90 -2.31 16.96 -16.82
CA PRO A 90 -2.03 15.64 -17.35
C PRO A 90 -2.09 14.57 -16.25
N VAL A 91 -2.79 13.48 -16.50
CA VAL A 91 -2.93 12.37 -15.54
C VAL A 91 -1.56 11.85 -15.08
N ALA A 92 -0.57 11.79 -15.98
CA ALA A 92 0.78 11.35 -15.67
C ALA A 92 1.46 12.23 -14.62
N GLU A 93 1.29 13.56 -14.67
CA GLU A 93 1.85 14.50 -13.70
C GLU A 93 1.18 14.37 -12.33
N VAL A 94 -0.15 14.25 -12.32
CA VAL A 94 -0.90 14.02 -11.08
C VAL A 94 -0.44 12.73 -10.42
N ILE A 95 -0.36 11.64 -11.18
CA ILE A 95 0.09 10.34 -10.67
C ILE A 95 1.52 10.43 -10.15
N ALA A 96 2.45 11.05 -10.90
CA ALA A 96 3.86 11.13 -10.48
C ALA A 96 4.01 11.87 -9.14
N SER A 97 3.34 13.01 -8.97
CA SER A 97 3.39 13.78 -7.73
C SER A 97 2.78 13.02 -6.55
N ARG A 98 1.63 12.35 -6.77
CA ARG A 98 0.92 11.62 -5.73
C ARG A 98 1.60 10.30 -5.37
N ALA A 99 2.17 9.60 -6.36
CA ALA A 99 2.92 8.37 -6.15
C ALA A 99 4.15 8.57 -5.26
N ALA A 100 4.87 9.69 -5.42
CA ALA A 100 6.01 9.99 -4.59
C ALA A 100 5.63 10.06 -3.10
N ASN A 101 4.52 10.73 -2.77
CA ASN A 101 4.01 10.84 -1.41
C ASN A 101 3.55 9.47 -0.85
N SER A 102 2.76 8.71 -1.62
CA SER A 102 2.33 7.37 -1.20
C SER A 102 3.51 6.43 -0.98
N LEU A 103 4.48 6.41 -1.89
CA LEU A 103 5.65 5.54 -1.77
C LEU A 103 6.54 5.91 -0.58
N ALA A 104 6.70 7.21 -0.31
CA ALA A 104 7.42 7.67 0.88
C ALA A 104 6.71 7.23 2.17
N LEU A 105 5.40 7.47 2.27
CA LEU A 105 4.57 7.08 3.40
C LEU A 105 4.63 5.56 3.63
N MET A 106 4.37 4.79 2.57
CA MET A 106 4.38 3.32 2.62
C MET A 106 5.77 2.78 2.95
N GLY A 107 6.84 3.36 2.38
CA GLY A 107 8.22 2.95 2.63
C GLY A 107 8.60 3.11 4.10
N VAL A 108 8.31 4.28 4.69
CA VAL A 108 8.54 4.53 6.11
C VAL A 108 7.72 3.58 6.98
N ALA A 109 6.43 3.43 6.69
CA ALA A 109 5.56 2.54 7.43
C ALA A 109 5.99 1.07 7.32
N TRP A 110 6.41 0.63 6.14
CA TRP A 110 6.89 -0.73 5.88
C TRP A 110 8.16 -1.03 6.68
N VAL A 111 9.15 -0.14 6.66
CA VAL A 111 10.38 -0.31 7.45
C VAL A 111 10.07 -0.31 8.95
N ALA A 112 9.28 0.66 9.41
CA ALA A 112 8.95 0.79 10.81
C ALA A 112 8.15 -0.43 11.34
N SER A 113 7.14 -0.90 10.60
CA SER A 113 6.36 -2.08 10.97
C SER A 113 7.20 -3.34 11.02
N GLY A 114 8.12 -3.53 10.05
CA GLY A 114 9.03 -4.67 10.01
C GLY A 114 9.99 -4.69 11.19
N VAL A 115 10.67 -3.58 11.44
CA VAL A 115 11.65 -3.47 12.54
C VAL A 115 10.96 -3.60 13.90
N LEU A 116 9.91 -2.82 14.15
CA LEU A 116 9.19 -2.85 15.42
C LEU A 116 8.52 -4.21 15.64
N GLY A 117 7.87 -4.76 14.62
CA GLY A 117 7.24 -6.08 14.69
C GLY A 117 8.25 -7.18 15.00
N PHE A 118 9.39 -7.17 14.33
CA PHE A 118 10.47 -8.12 14.60
C PHE A 118 10.99 -8.01 16.04
N VAL A 119 11.32 -6.80 16.49
CA VAL A 119 11.83 -6.56 17.85
C VAL A 119 10.82 -6.97 18.91
N LEU A 120 9.56 -6.56 18.77
CA LEU A 120 8.49 -6.91 19.69
C LEU A 120 8.22 -8.42 19.72
N GLY A 121 8.20 -9.07 18.54
CA GLY A 121 8.03 -10.53 18.44
C GLY A 121 9.13 -11.29 19.15
N VAL A 122 10.39 -10.92 18.92
CA VAL A 122 11.55 -11.52 19.60
C VAL A 122 11.50 -11.28 21.11
N ALA A 123 11.19 -10.05 21.53
CA ALA A 123 11.12 -9.69 22.96
C ALA A 123 10.00 -10.47 23.68
N ALA A 124 8.85 -10.64 23.02
CA ALA A 124 7.74 -11.44 23.54
C ALA A 124 8.13 -12.94 23.66
N ALA A 125 8.78 -13.51 22.63
CA ALA A 125 9.23 -14.91 22.66
C ALA A 125 10.27 -15.18 23.77
N LEU A 126 11.21 -14.27 23.98
CA LEU A 126 12.21 -14.39 25.06
C LEU A 126 11.57 -14.39 26.46
N ARG A 127 10.41 -13.75 26.59
CA ARG A 127 9.64 -13.65 27.84
C ARG A 127 8.29 -14.39 27.76
N GLU A 128 8.27 -15.48 27.04
CA GLU A 128 7.10 -16.32 26.83
C GLU A 128 6.30 -16.59 28.11
N GLY A 129 4.99 -16.39 28.08
CA GLY A 129 4.07 -16.54 29.21
C GLY A 129 4.10 -15.42 30.26
N ARG A 130 5.09 -14.49 30.21
CA ARG A 130 5.21 -13.35 31.15
C ARG A 130 4.38 -12.14 30.70
N LEU A 131 4.33 -11.10 31.52
CA LEU A 131 3.54 -9.88 31.28
C LEU A 131 3.83 -9.22 29.93
N LEU A 132 5.12 -9.10 29.53
CA LEU A 132 5.48 -8.51 28.24
C LEU A 132 4.88 -9.31 27.07
N ASP A 133 4.96 -10.62 27.12
CA ASP A 133 4.39 -11.48 26.09
C ASP A 133 2.87 -11.33 26.00
N ARG A 134 2.20 -11.29 27.16
CA ARG A 134 0.74 -11.08 27.21
C ARG A 134 0.34 -9.71 26.67
N PHE A 135 1.09 -8.67 27.02
CA PHE A 135 0.87 -7.31 26.55
C PHE A 135 1.04 -7.22 25.02
N VAL A 136 2.17 -7.71 24.48
CA VAL A 136 2.43 -7.69 23.03
C VAL A 136 1.36 -8.46 22.27
N ARG A 137 0.96 -9.63 22.73
CA ARG A 137 -0.13 -10.41 22.10
C ARG A 137 -1.47 -9.66 22.16
N GLY A 138 -1.82 -9.13 23.33
CA GLY A 138 -3.05 -8.35 23.50
C GLY A 138 -3.10 -7.15 22.56
N TYR A 139 -2.02 -6.36 22.52
CA TYR A 139 -1.83 -5.27 21.60
C TYR A 139 -2.03 -5.71 20.13
N CYS A 140 -1.33 -6.77 19.72
CA CYS A 140 -1.42 -7.26 18.34
C CYS A 140 -2.84 -7.75 17.99
N PHE A 141 -3.53 -8.45 18.89
CA PHE A 141 -4.90 -8.92 18.64
C PHE A 141 -5.90 -7.75 18.54
N VAL A 142 -5.77 -6.74 19.39
CA VAL A 142 -6.61 -5.54 19.32
C VAL A 142 -6.41 -4.83 17.99
N LEU A 143 -5.17 -4.63 17.57
CA LEU A 143 -4.89 -3.94 16.30
C LEU A 143 -5.28 -4.75 15.07
N ALA A 144 -5.05 -6.07 15.08
CA ALA A 144 -5.47 -6.94 13.98
C ALA A 144 -7.00 -6.99 13.81
N ALA A 145 -7.76 -6.76 14.88
CA ALA A 145 -9.22 -6.67 14.86
C ALA A 145 -9.74 -5.26 14.55
N SER A 146 -8.88 -4.25 14.55
CA SER A 146 -9.26 -2.84 14.38
C SER A 146 -9.10 -2.39 12.92
N PRO A 147 -10.11 -1.73 12.33
CA PRO A 147 -9.95 -1.11 11.01
C PRO A 147 -8.87 -0.02 11.03
N THR A 148 -8.00 -0.01 10.01
CA THR A 148 -6.88 0.94 9.91
C THR A 148 -7.33 2.41 10.01
N PHE A 149 -8.41 2.77 9.32
CA PHE A 149 -8.94 4.14 9.35
C PHE A 149 -9.41 4.55 10.76
N TRP A 150 -9.98 3.63 11.52
CA TRP A 150 -10.43 3.89 12.89
C TRP A 150 -9.25 4.16 13.82
N VAL A 151 -8.18 3.39 13.70
CA VAL A 151 -6.93 3.65 14.42
C VAL A 151 -6.36 5.01 14.03
N GLY A 152 -6.40 5.36 12.74
CA GLY A 152 -5.98 6.67 12.25
C GLY A 152 -6.77 7.81 12.87
N LEU A 153 -8.11 7.71 12.91
CA LEU A 153 -8.97 8.71 13.54
C LEU A 153 -8.70 8.88 15.03
N LEU A 154 -8.47 7.78 15.76
CA LEU A 154 -8.13 7.85 17.19
C LEU A 154 -6.78 8.55 17.41
N LEU A 155 -5.76 8.20 16.62
CA LEU A 155 -4.44 8.83 16.72
C LEU A 155 -4.51 10.31 16.35
N LEU A 156 -5.26 10.67 15.31
CA LEU A 156 -5.49 12.05 14.91
C LEU A 156 -6.18 12.82 16.04
N MET A 157 -7.25 12.26 16.62
CA MET A 157 -7.97 12.91 17.72
C MET A 157 -7.05 13.16 18.94
N VAL A 158 -6.28 12.15 19.34
CA VAL A 158 -5.42 12.26 20.52
C VAL A 158 -4.23 13.17 20.24
N PHE A 159 -3.46 12.91 19.18
CA PHE A 159 -2.16 13.54 18.99
C PHE A 159 -2.22 14.88 18.23
N SER A 160 -3.21 15.08 17.36
CA SER A 160 -3.36 16.35 16.64
C SER A 160 -4.36 17.28 17.34
N VAL A 161 -5.55 16.77 17.73
CA VAL A 161 -6.61 17.64 18.27
C VAL A 161 -6.40 17.92 19.76
N TRP A 162 -6.17 16.89 20.60
CA TRP A 162 -6.08 17.08 22.04
C TRP A 162 -4.69 17.54 22.50
N LEU A 163 -3.63 16.93 21.96
CA LEU A 163 -2.27 17.22 22.38
C LEU A 163 -1.59 18.30 21.50
N GLY A 164 -2.04 18.50 20.26
CA GLY A 164 -1.45 19.48 19.34
C GLY A 164 0.00 19.15 18.94
N TRP A 165 0.42 17.88 19.03
CA TRP A 165 1.79 17.47 18.74
C TRP A 165 2.05 17.30 17.25
N PHE A 166 1.02 16.97 16.48
CA PHE A 166 1.12 16.74 15.04
C PHE A 166 0.09 17.56 14.28
N PRO A 167 0.33 17.90 13.01
CA PRO A 167 -0.65 18.56 12.17
C PRO A 167 -1.86 17.65 11.92
N LEU A 168 -3.01 18.27 11.63
CA LEU A 168 -4.27 17.56 11.36
C LEU A 168 -4.24 16.77 10.06
N GLY A 169 -3.35 17.13 9.13
CA GLY A 169 -3.26 16.48 7.82
C GLY A 169 -2.36 17.21 6.84
N PHE A 170 -2.56 16.91 5.55
CA PHE A 170 -1.74 17.38 4.42
C PHE A 170 -0.30 16.83 4.46
N SER A 171 0.50 17.16 3.45
CA SER A 171 1.92 16.77 3.39
C SER A 171 2.85 17.93 3.73
N VAL A 172 2.31 19.14 3.81
CA VAL A 172 3.04 20.39 4.03
C VAL A 172 2.19 21.38 4.83
N PRO A 173 2.80 22.37 5.50
CA PRO A 173 2.05 23.40 6.20
C PRO A 173 1.15 24.21 5.26
N VAL A 174 -0.05 24.51 5.72
CA VAL A 174 -1.00 25.31 4.94
C VAL A 174 -0.52 26.78 4.85
N GLY A 175 -0.54 27.33 3.65
CA GLY A 175 -0.15 28.73 3.39
C GLY A 175 1.36 28.94 3.21
N VAL A 176 2.17 27.90 3.26
CA VAL A 176 3.61 27.97 2.96
C VAL A 176 3.84 27.67 1.49
N ALA A 177 4.63 28.50 0.80
CA ALA A 177 4.97 28.24 -0.59
C ALA A 177 5.82 26.97 -0.72
N ALA A 178 5.63 26.21 -1.80
CA ALA A 178 6.33 24.92 -1.99
C ALA A 178 7.86 25.04 -1.93
N ALA A 179 8.42 26.19 -2.31
CA ALA A 179 9.85 26.47 -2.25
C ALA A 179 10.39 26.66 -0.82
N ASP A 180 9.50 27.01 0.12
CA ASP A 180 9.86 27.29 1.53
C ASP A 180 9.60 26.09 2.45
N VAL A 181 9.02 25.01 1.92
CA VAL A 181 8.75 23.79 2.69
C VAL A 181 10.05 23.06 2.98
N THR A 182 10.36 22.88 4.27
CA THR A 182 11.55 22.15 4.69
C THR A 182 11.31 20.64 4.72
N PHE A 183 12.38 19.87 4.67
CA PHE A 183 12.29 18.41 4.88
C PHE A 183 11.70 18.05 6.25
N ALA A 184 11.97 18.87 7.28
CA ALA A 184 11.42 18.67 8.61
C ALA A 184 9.90 18.86 8.64
N ASP A 185 9.37 19.83 7.90
CA ASP A 185 7.92 20.04 7.75
C ASP A 185 7.27 18.83 7.09
N ALA A 186 7.81 18.37 5.96
CA ALA A 186 7.31 17.19 5.27
C ALA A 186 7.33 15.94 6.16
N LEU A 187 8.41 15.72 6.91
CA LEU A 187 8.53 14.61 7.85
C LEU A 187 7.52 14.72 9.00
N HIS A 188 7.31 15.91 9.54
CA HIS A 188 6.35 16.15 10.61
C HIS A 188 4.91 15.87 10.17
N HIS A 189 4.53 16.28 8.96
CA HIS A 189 3.22 16.00 8.36
C HIS A 189 3.02 14.52 8.02
N MET A 190 4.08 13.81 7.59
CA MET A 190 4.03 12.38 7.31
C MET A 190 4.04 11.51 8.58
N ALA A 191 4.53 12.03 9.71
CA ALA A 191 4.80 11.22 10.90
C ALA A 191 3.56 10.50 11.43
N LEU A 192 2.44 11.20 11.63
CA LEU A 192 1.24 10.57 12.20
C LEU A 192 0.55 9.58 11.24
N PRO A 193 0.40 9.87 9.94
CA PRO A 193 0.02 8.87 8.93
C PRO A 193 0.93 7.63 8.93
N ALA A 194 2.25 7.84 8.97
CA ALA A 194 3.22 6.74 8.97
C ALA A 194 3.15 5.90 10.26
N ILE A 195 2.98 6.53 11.42
CA ILE A 195 2.76 5.84 12.70
C ILE A 195 1.49 5.01 12.63
N THR A 196 0.39 5.56 12.11
CA THR A 196 -0.88 4.86 11.97
C THR A 196 -0.72 3.57 11.16
N LEU A 197 -0.13 3.68 9.98
CA LEU A 197 0.08 2.56 9.08
C LEU A 197 1.06 1.54 9.66
N SER A 198 2.14 2.01 10.34
CA SER A 198 3.13 1.17 11.00
C SER A 198 2.54 0.37 12.15
N VAL A 199 1.79 1.02 13.03
CA VAL A 199 1.20 0.43 14.25
C VAL A 199 0.29 -0.74 13.89
N VAL A 200 -0.51 -0.61 12.84
CA VAL A 200 -1.35 -1.71 12.34
C VAL A 200 -0.49 -2.82 11.72
N GLY A 201 0.51 -2.48 10.90
CA GLY A 201 1.41 -3.44 10.27
C GLY A 201 2.29 -4.24 11.24
N VAL A 202 2.64 -3.66 12.41
CA VAL A 202 3.42 -4.32 13.46
C VAL A 202 2.77 -5.61 13.95
N ALA A 203 1.44 -5.65 14.04
CA ALA A 203 0.72 -6.76 14.68
C ALA A 203 1.02 -8.10 14.00
N ASN A 204 0.92 -8.14 12.68
CA ASN A 204 1.14 -9.36 11.90
C ASN A 204 2.60 -9.84 12.00
N VAL A 205 3.56 -8.93 11.79
CA VAL A 205 4.99 -9.25 11.88
C VAL A 205 5.38 -9.74 13.27
N ALA A 206 4.88 -9.07 14.32
CA ALA A 206 5.20 -9.42 15.70
C ALA A 206 4.68 -10.81 16.09
N LEU A 207 3.44 -11.15 15.73
CA LEU A 207 2.86 -12.46 16.06
C LEU A 207 3.59 -13.60 15.35
N HIS A 208 3.86 -13.45 14.04
CA HIS A 208 4.59 -14.47 13.28
C HIS A 208 6.05 -14.61 13.75
N THR A 209 6.73 -13.47 13.98
CA THR A 209 8.10 -13.49 14.52
C THR A 209 8.15 -14.15 15.89
N ARG A 210 7.18 -13.85 16.76
CA ARG A 210 7.07 -14.49 18.08
C ARG A 210 6.93 -16.00 17.97
N ALA A 211 5.98 -16.48 17.16
CA ALA A 211 5.75 -17.90 16.97
C ALA A 211 7.04 -18.59 16.48
N LYS A 212 7.66 -18.05 15.44
CA LYS A 212 8.90 -18.59 14.90
C LYS A 212 10.07 -18.54 15.88
N ALA A 213 10.16 -17.49 16.69
CA ALA A 213 11.20 -17.36 17.72
C ALA A 213 11.05 -18.42 18.84
N ILE A 214 9.82 -18.78 19.20
CA ILE A 214 9.56 -19.86 20.15
C ILE A 214 9.99 -21.21 19.55
N ASP A 215 9.67 -21.50 18.29
CA ASP A 215 10.13 -22.71 17.60
C ASP A 215 11.66 -22.82 17.61
N VAL A 216 12.32 -21.72 17.26
CA VAL A 216 13.79 -21.64 17.25
C VAL A 216 14.38 -21.84 18.64
N LEU A 217 13.80 -21.22 19.67
CA LEU A 217 14.24 -21.36 21.06
C LEU A 217 14.09 -22.78 21.61
N ASN A 218 13.17 -23.55 21.06
CA ASN A 218 12.92 -24.95 21.43
C ASN A 218 13.67 -25.95 20.53
N SER A 219 14.43 -25.49 19.53
CA SER A 219 15.24 -26.34 18.66
C SER A 219 16.45 -26.96 19.38
N ASP A 220 16.88 -28.14 18.89
CA ASP A 220 17.96 -28.89 19.53
C ASP A 220 19.29 -28.12 19.54
N TYR A 221 19.60 -27.37 18.48
CA TYR A 221 20.85 -26.60 18.43
C TYR A 221 20.86 -25.43 19.43
N VAL A 222 19.71 -24.81 19.72
CA VAL A 222 19.60 -23.79 20.78
C VAL A 222 19.64 -24.44 22.16
N ARG A 223 18.99 -25.60 22.33
CA ARG A 223 19.06 -26.38 23.58
C ARG A 223 20.50 -26.79 23.89
N PHE A 224 21.25 -27.26 22.90
CA PHE A 224 22.66 -27.60 23.02
C PHE A 224 23.51 -26.39 23.39
N ALA A 225 23.30 -25.24 22.75
CA ALA A 225 24.00 -24.01 23.06
C ALA A 225 23.78 -23.59 24.53
N ARG A 226 22.54 -23.75 25.04
CA ARG A 226 22.18 -23.48 26.43
C ARG A 226 22.82 -24.46 27.41
N ALA A 227 22.92 -25.74 27.06
CA ALA A 227 23.63 -26.75 27.86
C ALA A 227 25.12 -26.42 28.01
N ARG A 228 25.71 -25.67 27.06
CA ARG A 228 27.07 -25.14 27.13
C ARG A 228 27.22 -23.82 27.91
N GLY A 229 26.16 -23.38 28.60
CA GLY A 229 26.19 -22.19 29.50
C GLY A 229 25.70 -20.89 28.89
N LEU A 230 25.22 -20.88 27.63
CA LEU A 230 24.64 -19.66 27.05
C LEU A 230 23.27 -19.36 27.63
N THR A 231 23.00 -18.08 27.90
CA THR A 231 21.67 -17.61 28.27
C THR A 231 20.68 -17.78 27.08
N ARG A 232 19.38 -17.81 27.39
CA ARG A 232 18.31 -17.90 26.35
C ARG A 232 18.46 -16.81 25.29
N ARG A 233 18.81 -15.59 25.69
CA ARG A 233 19.02 -14.45 24.80
C ARG A 233 20.27 -14.63 23.92
N GLU A 234 21.41 -14.99 24.52
CA GLU A 234 22.65 -15.20 23.77
C GLU A 234 22.54 -16.35 22.79
N ALA A 235 21.93 -17.47 23.18
CA ALA A 235 21.69 -18.60 22.31
C ALA A 235 20.83 -18.21 21.09
N LEU A 236 19.77 -17.42 21.28
CA LEU A 236 18.95 -16.93 20.19
C LEU A 236 19.74 -15.99 19.26
N ILE A 237 20.45 -15.00 19.81
CA ILE A 237 21.19 -14.01 19.02
C ILE A 237 22.32 -14.69 18.23
N ARG A 238 23.10 -15.56 18.84
CA ARG A 238 24.28 -16.17 18.20
C ARG A 238 23.92 -17.29 17.23
N HIS A 239 22.88 -18.06 17.52
CA HIS A 239 22.55 -19.28 16.76
C HIS A 239 21.18 -19.29 16.10
N GLY A 240 20.21 -18.48 16.61
CA GLY A 240 18.84 -18.49 16.14
C GLY A 240 18.46 -17.33 15.21
N LEU A 241 19.13 -16.16 15.35
CA LEU A 241 18.68 -14.92 14.71
C LEU A 241 18.60 -15.03 13.17
N ARG A 242 19.56 -15.70 12.53
CA ARG A 242 19.57 -15.91 11.08
C ARG A 242 18.35 -16.72 10.61
N ASN A 243 18.02 -17.79 11.33
CA ASN A 243 16.88 -18.65 11.03
C ASN A 243 15.53 -17.97 11.31
N LEU A 244 15.55 -16.91 12.12
CA LEU A 244 14.38 -16.10 12.45
C LEU A 244 14.19 -14.93 11.50
N ALA A 245 15.28 -14.27 11.10
CA ALA A 245 15.23 -13.09 10.24
C ALA A 245 14.72 -13.41 8.82
N LEU A 246 15.13 -14.56 8.26
CA LEU A 246 14.75 -14.93 6.91
C LEU A 246 13.22 -15.04 6.71
N PRO A 247 12.46 -15.80 7.53
CA PRO A 247 11.00 -15.83 7.44
C PRO A 247 10.34 -14.47 7.71
N ALA A 248 10.88 -13.67 8.65
CA ALA A 248 10.35 -12.35 8.95
C ALA A 248 10.49 -11.38 7.78
N ILE A 249 11.65 -11.36 7.11
CA ILE A 249 11.87 -10.55 5.91
C ILE A 249 10.90 -10.97 4.81
N THR A 250 10.73 -12.27 4.59
CA THR A 250 9.82 -12.78 3.58
C THR A 250 8.36 -12.38 3.85
N LEU A 251 7.92 -12.52 5.10
CA LEU A 251 6.59 -12.06 5.51
C LEU A 251 6.43 -10.55 5.27
N GLN A 252 7.44 -9.77 5.60
CA GLN A 252 7.42 -8.31 5.43
C GLN A 252 7.20 -7.92 3.95
N PHE A 253 7.87 -8.60 3.02
CA PHE A 253 7.66 -8.35 1.59
C PHE A 253 6.27 -8.77 1.12
N SER A 254 5.70 -9.85 1.65
CA SER A 254 4.34 -10.27 1.30
C SER A 254 3.24 -9.31 1.73
N GLN A 255 3.53 -8.42 2.69
CA GLN A 255 2.58 -7.42 3.21
C GLN A 255 2.51 -6.13 2.38
N ILE A 256 3.30 -5.99 1.31
CA ILE A 256 3.31 -4.76 0.49
C ILE A 256 1.90 -4.43 -0.04
N ALA A 257 1.14 -5.43 -0.50
CA ALA A 257 -0.22 -5.24 -0.98
C ALA A 257 -1.19 -4.79 0.13
N GLU A 258 -1.02 -5.33 1.34
CA GLU A 258 -1.84 -4.98 2.51
C GLU A 258 -1.55 -3.54 2.96
N ILE A 259 -0.28 -3.14 3.00
CA ILE A 259 0.15 -1.77 3.31
C ILE A 259 -0.39 -0.79 2.27
N PHE A 260 -0.38 -1.16 0.98
CA PHE A 260 -0.96 -0.35 -0.07
C PHE A 260 -2.47 -0.13 0.15
N GLY A 261 -3.23 -1.20 0.42
CA GLY A 261 -4.66 -1.09 0.72
C GLY A 261 -4.94 -0.24 1.97
N GLY A 262 -4.12 -0.37 3.01
CA GLY A 262 -4.20 0.44 4.22
C GLY A 262 -3.83 1.92 3.99
N SER A 263 -2.86 2.19 3.10
CA SER A 263 -2.42 3.57 2.83
C SER A 263 -3.53 4.42 2.23
N VAL A 264 -4.38 3.87 1.36
CA VAL A 264 -5.53 4.59 0.78
C VAL A 264 -6.43 5.17 1.86
N LEU A 265 -6.76 4.37 2.87
CA LEU A 265 -7.62 4.81 3.98
C LEU A 265 -6.91 5.83 4.88
N VAL A 266 -5.62 5.65 5.12
CA VAL A 266 -4.81 6.58 5.93
C VAL A 266 -4.64 7.92 5.19
N GLU A 267 -4.35 7.90 3.90
CA GLU A 267 -4.24 9.10 3.07
C GLU A 267 -5.54 9.91 3.09
N GLU A 268 -6.70 9.23 3.05
CA GLU A 268 -8.00 9.90 3.13
C GLU A 268 -8.25 10.51 4.51
N VAL A 269 -8.02 9.76 5.59
CA VAL A 269 -8.22 10.22 6.98
C VAL A 269 -7.39 11.46 7.29
N PHE A 270 -6.13 11.49 6.85
CA PHE A 270 -5.21 12.59 7.09
C PHE A 270 -5.19 13.62 5.96
N SER A 271 -6.06 13.52 4.95
CA SER A 271 -6.00 14.34 3.73
C SER A 271 -4.58 14.41 3.16
N TYR A 272 -3.82 13.32 3.30
CA TYR A 272 -2.45 13.24 2.82
C TYR A 272 -2.43 13.04 1.31
N PRO A 273 -1.77 13.91 0.54
CA PRO A 273 -1.93 13.96 -0.91
C PRO A 273 -1.19 12.82 -1.63
N GLY A 274 -1.71 11.61 -1.49
CA GLY A 274 -1.21 10.39 -2.13
C GLY A 274 -2.10 9.87 -3.25
N LEU A 275 -1.74 8.70 -3.81
CA LEU A 275 -2.48 8.01 -4.87
C LEU A 275 -3.87 7.56 -4.41
N GLY A 276 -3.99 7.09 -3.17
CA GLY A 276 -5.25 6.62 -2.61
C GLY A 276 -6.25 7.76 -2.47
N GLN A 277 -5.84 8.89 -1.90
CA GLN A 277 -6.65 10.08 -1.81
C GLN A 277 -7.06 10.61 -3.19
N ALA A 278 -6.12 10.61 -4.15
CA ALA A 278 -6.43 11.02 -5.52
C ALA A 278 -7.42 10.06 -6.20
N ALA A 279 -7.33 8.75 -5.93
CA ALA A 279 -8.28 7.76 -6.45
C ALA A 279 -9.70 7.98 -5.90
N VAL A 280 -9.85 8.22 -4.60
CA VAL A 280 -11.15 8.55 -3.97
C VAL A 280 -11.72 9.83 -4.58
N THR A 281 -10.89 10.88 -4.68
CA THR A 281 -11.30 12.16 -5.26
C THR A 281 -11.73 12.01 -6.72
N ALA A 282 -10.99 11.24 -7.53
CA ALA A 282 -11.31 10.95 -8.93
C ALA A 282 -12.63 10.16 -9.06
N GLY A 283 -12.80 9.15 -8.21
CA GLY A 283 -14.02 8.33 -8.19
C GLY A 283 -15.27 9.13 -7.85
N LEU A 284 -15.20 9.96 -6.81
CA LEU A 284 -16.31 10.84 -6.40
C LEU A 284 -16.58 11.97 -7.42
N GLY A 285 -15.55 12.39 -8.15
CA GLY A 285 -15.64 13.40 -9.20
C GLY A 285 -16.00 12.86 -10.60
N GLY A 286 -16.08 11.54 -10.78
CA GLY A 286 -16.32 10.94 -12.10
C GLY A 286 -15.17 11.12 -13.09
N ASP A 287 -13.94 11.33 -12.60
CA ASP A 287 -12.73 11.48 -13.42
C ASP A 287 -12.20 10.11 -13.85
N VAL A 288 -12.76 9.62 -14.97
CA VAL A 288 -12.50 8.27 -15.50
C VAL A 288 -11.02 8.07 -15.84
N ALA A 289 -10.40 9.06 -16.52
CA ALA A 289 -9.02 8.96 -16.99
C ALA A 289 -8.04 8.88 -15.80
N LEU A 290 -8.22 9.76 -14.80
CA LEU A 290 -7.38 9.75 -13.61
C LEU A 290 -7.57 8.46 -12.80
N LEU A 291 -8.80 8.02 -12.57
CA LEU A 291 -9.06 6.82 -11.77
C LEU A 291 -8.53 5.56 -12.47
N ALA A 292 -8.70 5.43 -13.80
CA ALA A 292 -8.14 4.33 -14.56
C ALA A 292 -6.61 4.34 -14.54
N GLY A 293 -5.99 5.52 -14.71
CA GLY A 293 -4.54 5.68 -14.63
C GLY A 293 -3.98 5.30 -13.26
N ILE A 294 -4.62 5.78 -12.15
CA ILE A 294 -4.23 5.41 -10.79
C ILE A 294 -4.41 3.91 -10.55
N ALA A 295 -5.50 3.30 -11.00
CA ALA A 295 -5.75 1.88 -10.85
C ALA A 295 -4.66 1.03 -11.55
N LEU A 296 -4.26 1.43 -12.77
CA LEU A 296 -3.16 0.78 -13.50
C LEU A 296 -1.83 0.88 -12.75
N VAL A 297 -1.44 2.07 -12.34
CA VAL A 297 -0.17 2.29 -11.62
C VAL A 297 -0.18 1.55 -10.29
N SER A 298 -1.29 1.58 -9.56
CA SER A 298 -1.47 0.87 -8.30
C SER A 298 -1.35 -0.65 -8.48
N ALA A 299 -2.01 -1.20 -9.50
CA ALA A 299 -1.91 -2.63 -9.82
C ALA A 299 -0.47 -3.02 -10.21
N ALA A 300 0.24 -2.17 -10.97
CA ALA A 300 1.64 -2.39 -11.33
C ALA A 300 2.55 -2.35 -10.09
N LEU A 301 2.35 -1.43 -9.16
CA LEU A 301 3.10 -1.33 -7.91
C LEU A 301 2.89 -2.57 -7.03
N VAL A 302 1.64 -2.98 -6.82
CA VAL A 302 1.29 -4.17 -6.03
C VAL A 302 1.85 -5.44 -6.69
N PHE A 303 1.72 -5.58 -8.01
CA PHE A 303 2.27 -6.72 -8.73
C PHE A 303 3.80 -6.80 -8.62
N THR A 304 4.47 -5.66 -8.80
CA THR A 304 5.94 -5.57 -8.68
C THR A 304 6.40 -5.90 -7.26
N GLY A 305 5.70 -5.41 -6.25
CA GLY A 305 5.94 -5.73 -4.84
C GLY A 305 5.80 -7.23 -4.57
N ASN A 306 4.73 -7.86 -5.04
CA ASN A 306 4.52 -9.30 -4.91
C ASN A 306 5.55 -10.12 -5.70
N LEU A 307 5.97 -9.65 -6.88
CA LEU A 307 7.03 -10.30 -7.65
C LEU A 307 8.37 -10.22 -6.92
N ALA A 308 8.71 -9.07 -6.35
CA ALA A 308 9.90 -8.91 -5.51
C ALA A 308 9.86 -9.85 -4.29
N ALA A 309 8.71 -9.96 -3.61
CA ALA A 309 8.49 -10.89 -2.52
C ALA A 309 8.78 -12.34 -2.96
N ASN A 310 8.21 -12.78 -4.08
CA ASN A 310 8.41 -14.13 -4.62
C ASN A 310 9.85 -14.41 -5.01
N LEU A 311 10.56 -13.43 -5.57
CA LEU A 311 11.98 -13.56 -5.91
C LEU A 311 12.86 -13.69 -4.66
N ILE A 312 12.59 -12.86 -3.64
CA ILE A 312 13.28 -12.93 -2.36
C ILE A 312 13.00 -14.28 -1.67
N TYR A 313 11.77 -14.77 -1.73
CA TYR A 313 11.42 -16.12 -1.25
C TYR A 313 12.30 -17.20 -1.89
N GLY A 314 12.41 -17.20 -3.22
CA GLY A 314 13.23 -18.17 -3.95
C GLY A 314 14.74 -18.06 -3.71
N LEU A 315 15.22 -16.86 -3.29
CA LEU A 315 16.63 -16.66 -2.91
C LEU A 315 16.91 -17.10 -1.48
N VAL A 316 15.97 -16.84 -0.57
CA VAL A 316 16.08 -17.10 0.87
C VAL A 316 15.87 -18.58 1.19
N ASP A 317 14.86 -19.21 0.57
CA ASP A 317 14.60 -20.65 0.72
C ASP A 317 14.69 -21.38 -0.62
N PRO A 318 15.85 -22.01 -0.92
CA PRO A 318 16.02 -22.77 -2.15
C PRO A 318 15.04 -23.94 -2.33
N ARG A 319 14.40 -24.41 -1.23
CA ARG A 319 13.41 -25.50 -1.26
C ARG A 319 12.09 -25.06 -1.87
N MET A 320 11.81 -23.76 -1.85
CA MET A 320 10.61 -23.14 -2.43
C MET A 320 10.77 -22.76 -3.91
N ARG A 321 11.94 -23.04 -4.51
CA ARG A 321 12.12 -22.86 -5.96
C ARG A 321 11.13 -23.78 -6.68
N PRO A 322 10.40 -23.29 -7.70
CA PRO A 322 9.48 -24.14 -8.45
C PRO A 322 10.25 -25.35 -8.98
N VAL A 323 9.89 -26.50 -8.44
CA VAL A 323 10.51 -27.78 -8.80
C VAL A 323 10.34 -27.95 -10.31
N ARG A 324 11.46 -28.07 -11.01
CA ARG A 324 11.48 -28.54 -12.39
C ARG A 324 10.74 -29.88 -12.35
N ARG A 325 9.51 -29.98 -12.88
CA ARG A 325 8.86 -31.26 -13.09
C ARG A 325 9.87 -32.13 -13.86
N GLN A 326 10.48 -33.06 -13.14
CA GLN A 326 11.18 -34.15 -13.79
C GLN A 326 10.16 -34.78 -14.72
N LYS A 327 10.45 -34.79 -16.01
CA LYS A 327 9.78 -35.67 -16.95
C LYS A 327 9.87 -37.06 -16.32
N GLU A 328 8.72 -37.60 -15.91
CA GLU A 328 8.62 -39.05 -15.77
C GLU A 328 9.08 -39.62 -17.13
N VAL A 329 10.25 -40.20 -17.11
CA VAL A 329 10.67 -41.08 -18.17
C VAL A 329 9.75 -42.27 -18.02
N SER A 330 8.74 -42.35 -18.86
CA SER A 330 8.04 -43.61 -19.11
C SER A 330 9.06 -44.52 -19.78
N ASP A 331 9.67 -45.37 -19.00
CA ASP A 331 10.28 -46.58 -19.51
C ASP A 331 9.15 -47.59 -19.75
N ASP A 332 8.84 -47.78 -21.03
CA ASP A 332 8.19 -48.98 -21.55
C ASP A 332 9.22 -50.13 -21.60
#